data_4db60e7e7c82b71b780b8f95c67847c4
#
_entry.id   4db60e7e7c82b71b780b8f95c67847c4
#
_cell.length_a   1.000
_cell.length_b   1.000
_cell.length_c   1.000
_cell.angle_alpha   90.00
_cell.angle_beta   90.00
_cell.angle_gamma   90.00
#
_symmetry.space_group_name_H-M   'P 1'
#
loop_
_entity.id
_entity.type
_entity.pdbx_description
1 polymer ?
#
loop_
_entity_poly.entity_id
_entity_poly.type
_entity_poly.pdbx_seq_one_letter_code
_entity_poly.pdbx_strand_id
1 'polypeptide(L)'
;KMEDCDSIKICEQLTENGVILWLIDGLQRVTTLNGYKNNLFAISNNVEFPIVEYQVAQTDEEGKCIRNEDGELLYEVVSFDLRGKKYKDLPDNLKENFDNYPINVVKHLDCTDEQIGYHIRRYNHQTSMNASQNAVTFMDNTAKYVKAISDKHRFFKDYCDFSENKRKKGVVEKVISEAMMGIFCFDKWKKATKAIGIYLNQNVGKAEFDKFSEYLDRLEDIATDEIKTLFTEKNALIWFMLFDKFTKLNVPDFNFGNFMDAFIHNLHSQMVGEDSFDTLNENRSTKDRWIIEAKLNLLYTLLCDYLDLTEDEQAKVIDEDTQKYIYEFCESDLMELTDLTEEDKQDVVLKSLEVTEYNSDDALLYSESAKDWLLEVKDYDKLPLK
;
A
#
# COMPACT_ATOMS: atom_id res chain seq x y z
N LYS A 1 -42.97 -4.46 -10.34
CA LYS A 1 -42.25 -3.29 -10.92
C LYS A 1 -40.79 -3.69 -11.07
N MET A 2 -40.31 -3.74 -12.29
CA MET A 2 -38.86 -3.79 -12.54
C MET A 2 -38.32 -2.38 -12.23
N GLU A 3 -37.55 -2.25 -11.19
CA GLU A 3 -36.74 -1.04 -10.95
C GLU A 3 -35.48 -1.16 -11.76
N ASP A 4 -35.09 -0.09 -12.45
CA ASP A 4 -33.85 -0.07 -13.23
C ASP A 4 -32.63 -0.20 -12.31
N CYS A 5 -31.77 -1.17 -12.64
CA CYS A 5 -30.44 -1.23 -12.01
C CYS A 5 -29.57 -0.14 -12.65
N ASP A 6 -28.94 0.70 -11.83
CA ASP A 6 -27.99 1.68 -12.31
C ASP A 6 -26.92 1.07 -13.23
N SER A 7 -26.52 1.81 -14.27
CA SER A 7 -25.53 1.36 -15.23
C SER A 7 -24.19 1.02 -14.60
N ILE A 8 -23.57 -0.06 -15.04
CA ILE A 8 -22.18 -0.40 -14.75
C ILE A 8 -21.27 0.43 -15.65
N LYS A 9 -20.17 0.95 -15.12
CA LYS A 9 -19.20 1.73 -15.91
C LYS A 9 -17.86 1.03 -15.97
N ILE A 10 -17.33 0.90 -17.18
CA ILE A 10 -16.05 0.26 -17.47
C ILE A 10 -15.17 1.16 -18.32
N CYS A 11 -13.85 1.07 -18.14
CA CYS A 11 -12.86 1.61 -19.06
C CYS A 11 -12.18 0.47 -19.80
N GLU A 12 -12.02 0.63 -21.10
CA GLU A 12 -11.18 -0.21 -21.94
C GLU A 12 -9.80 0.43 -22.07
N GLN A 13 -8.78 -0.34 -21.83
CA GLN A 13 -7.38 0.05 -22.00
C GLN A 13 -6.72 -0.88 -23.00
N LEU A 14 -6.11 -0.31 -24.01
CA LEU A 14 -5.28 -1.07 -24.96
C LEU A 14 -3.85 -1.19 -24.39
N THR A 15 -3.35 -2.40 -24.31
CA THR A 15 -1.99 -2.68 -23.88
C THR A 15 -1.27 -3.53 -24.92
N GLU A 16 0.05 -3.63 -24.84
CA GLU A 16 0.84 -4.51 -25.71
C GLU A 16 0.42 -5.99 -25.62
N ASN A 17 -0.17 -6.39 -24.49
CA ASN A 17 -0.63 -7.76 -24.22
C ASN A 17 -2.13 -7.97 -24.51
N GLY A 18 -2.83 -6.95 -25.07
CA GLY A 18 -4.25 -7.03 -25.40
C GLY A 18 -5.11 -5.98 -24.69
N VAL A 19 -6.40 -6.24 -24.64
CA VAL A 19 -7.41 -5.33 -24.07
C VAL A 19 -7.65 -5.68 -22.61
N ILE A 20 -7.56 -4.68 -21.73
CA ILE A 20 -7.94 -4.78 -20.31
C ILE A 20 -9.24 -4.00 -20.11
N LEU A 21 -10.19 -4.59 -19.40
CA LEU A 21 -11.43 -3.94 -18.98
C LEU A 21 -11.38 -3.63 -17.49
N TRP A 22 -11.41 -2.35 -17.17
CA TRP A 22 -11.42 -1.86 -15.79
C TRP A 22 -12.85 -1.55 -15.34
N LEU A 23 -13.30 -2.17 -14.27
CA LEU A 23 -14.60 -1.83 -13.67
C LEU A 23 -14.46 -0.54 -12.85
N ILE A 24 -15.09 0.53 -13.32
CA ILE A 24 -14.98 1.88 -12.74
C ILE A 24 -16.05 2.13 -11.68
N ASP A 25 -17.28 1.69 -11.95
CA ASP A 25 -18.43 1.80 -11.05
C ASP A 25 -19.33 0.58 -11.20
N GLY A 26 -19.95 0.18 -10.10
CA GLY A 26 -20.87 -0.95 -10.06
C GLY A 26 -20.27 -2.24 -9.50
N LEU A 27 -19.06 -2.22 -8.91
CA LEU A 27 -18.41 -3.40 -8.32
C LEU A 27 -19.31 -4.12 -7.32
N GLN A 28 -19.98 -3.40 -6.43
CA GLN A 28 -20.88 -4.01 -5.45
C GLN A 28 -22.06 -4.70 -6.13
N ARG A 29 -22.65 -4.07 -7.15
CA ARG A 29 -23.76 -4.64 -7.93
C ARG A 29 -23.36 -5.94 -8.61
N VAL A 30 -22.24 -5.92 -9.35
CA VAL A 30 -21.71 -7.11 -10.03
C VAL A 30 -21.40 -8.22 -9.05
N THR A 31 -20.70 -7.90 -7.94
CA THR A 31 -20.32 -8.89 -6.93
C THR A 31 -21.55 -9.48 -6.24
N THR A 32 -22.55 -8.66 -5.92
CA THR A 32 -23.79 -9.13 -5.29
C THR A 32 -24.58 -10.03 -6.23
N LEU A 33 -24.79 -9.62 -7.48
CA LEU A 33 -25.52 -10.43 -8.47
C LEU A 33 -24.81 -11.78 -8.72
N ASN A 34 -23.50 -11.74 -8.93
CA ASN A 34 -22.70 -12.94 -9.11
C ASN A 34 -22.70 -13.84 -7.87
N GLY A 35 -22.57 -13.27 -6.68
CA GLY A 35 -22.62 -13.99 -5.41
C GLY A 35 -23.97 -14.67 -5.19
N TYR A 36 -25.09 -13.98 -5.51
CA TYR A 36 -26.43 -14.57 -5.43
C TYR A 36 -26.59 -15.71 -6.42
N LYS A 37 -26.22 -15.50 -7.70
CA LYS A 37 -26.27 -16.55 -8.74
C LYS A 37 -25.48 -17.81 -8.34
N ASN A 38 -24.34 -17.63 -7.67
CA ASN A 38 -23.51 -18.72 -7.18
C ASN A 38 -23.94 -19.27 -5.78
N ASN A 39 -25.11 -18.85 -5.29
CA ASN A 39 -25.67 -19.32 -4.01
C ASN A 39 -24.81 -19.04 -2.77
N LEU A 40 -23.98 -18.00 -2.80
CA LEU A 40 -23.09 -17.64 -1.68
C LEU A 40 -23.88 -17.09 -0.48
N PHE A 41 -25.02 -16.48 -0.71
CA PHE A 41 -25.93 -15.96 0.31
C PHE A 41 -27.39 -16.12 -0.09
N ALA A 42 -28.29 -15.93 0.87
CA ALA A 42 -29.74 -15.91 0.68
C ALA A 42 -30.28 -14.47 0.76
N ILE A 43 -31.46 -14.22 0.17
CA ILE A 43 -32.16 -12.94 0.33
C ILE A 43 -32.50 -12.72 1.81
N SER A 44 -32.26 -11.52 2.31
CA SER A 44 -32.52 -11.17 3.72
C SER A 44 -34.00 -11.33 4.08
N ASN A 45 -34.28 -11.77 5.31
CA ASN A 45 -35.63 -11.78 5.85
C ASN A 45 -36.24 -10.38 6.01
N ASN A 46 -35.41 -9.34 6.02
CA ASN A 46 -35.80 -7.92 6.13
C ASN A 46 -35.84 -7.20 4.77
N VAL A 47 -35.94 -7.94 3.66
CA VAL A 47 -36.11 -7.32 2.32
C VAL A 47 -37.43 -6.56 2.27
N GLU A 48 -37.41 -5.36 1.66
CA GLU A 48 -38.56 -4.45 1.65
C GLU A 48 -39.75 -5.00 0.86
N PHE A 49 -39.47 -5.69 -0.24
CA PHE A 49 -40.48 -6.31 -1.11
C PHE A 49 -40.28 -7.84 -1.17
N PRO A 50 -40.74 -8.60 -0.15
CA PRO A 50 -40.46 -10.01 -0.07
C PRO A 50 -41.26 -10.90 -1.04
N ILE A 51 -42.41 -10.43 -1.48
CA ILE A 51 -43.31 -11.21 -2.34
C ILE A 51 -43.16 -10.74 -3.78
N VAL A 52 -42.85 -11.67 -4.66
CA VAL A 52 -42.79 -11.43 -6.11
C VAL A 52 -43.96 -12.18 -6.80
N GLU A 53 -44.71 -11.47 -7.61
CA GLU A 53 -45.76 -12.05 -8.42
C GLU A 53 -45.27 -12.23 -9.86
N TYR A 54 -45.52 -13.39 -10.45
CA TYR A 54 -45.13 -13.70 -11.81
C TYR A 54 -46.21 -14.59 -12.49
N GLN A 55 -46.24 -14.59 -13.80
CA GLN A 55 -47.19 -15.35 -14.59
C GLN A 55 -46.63 -16.75 -14.89
N VAL A 56 -47.49 -17.76 -14.73
CA VAL A 56 -47.19 -19.15 -15.09
C VAL A 56 -48.29 -19.60 -16.06
N ALA A 57 -47.91 -20.35 -17.09
CA ALA A 57 -48.91 -20.93 -17.97
C ALA A 57 -49.76 -21.93 -17.18
N GLN A 58 -51.09 -21.83 -17.30
CA GLN A 58 -52.01 -22.78 -16.69
C GLN A 58 -51.84 -24.16 -17.33
N THR A 59 -51.85 -25.19 -16.50
CA THR A 59 -51.74 -26.59 -16.93
C THR A 59 -52.97 -27.39 -16.47
N ASP A 60 -53.37 -28.36 -17.27
CA ASP A 60 -54.39 -29.34 -16.91
C ASP A 60 -53.81 -30.41 -15.93
N GLU A 61 -54.64 -31.35 -15.53
CA GLU A 61 -54.26 -32.44 -14.62
C GLU A 61 -53.16 -33.36 -15.20
N GLU A 62 -52.97 -33.34 -16.52
CA GLU A 62 -51.93 -34.09 -17.24
C GLU A 62 -50.62 -33.26 -17.44
N GLY A 63 -50.58 -32.00 -16.96
CA GLY A 63 -49.43 -31.10 -17.08
C GLY A 63 -49.30 -30.40 -18.46
N LYS A 64 -50.35 -30.43 -19.30
CA LYS A 64 -50.37 -29.78 -20.57
C LYS A 64 -50.91 -28.36 -20.47
N CYS A 65 -50.26 -27.40 -21.13
CA CYS A 65 -50.68 -26.00 -21.10
C CYS A 65 -52.08 -25.79 -21.71
N ILE A 66 -52.92 -25.08 -20.96
CA ILE A 66 -54.29 -24.73 -21.35
C ILE A 66 -54.22 -23.53 -22.30
N ARG A 67 -55.03 -23.58 -23.39
CA ARG A 67 -55.17 -22.51 -24.38
C ARG A 67 -56.59 -22.02 -24.46
N ASN A 68 -56.75 -20.73 -24.77
CA ASN A 68 -58.07 -20.16 -25.06
C ASN A 68 -58.60 -20.62 -26.49
N GLU A 69 -59.78 -20.14 -26.86
CA GLU A 69 -60.42 -20.48 -28.14
C GLU A 69 -59.60 -19.99 -29.34
N ASP A 70 -58.76 -18.95 -29.16
CA ASP A 70 -57.87 -18.38 -30.16
C ASP A 70 -56.50 -19.08 -30.23
N GLY A 71 -56.30 -20.13 -29.39
CA GLY A 71 -55.04 -20.90 -29.34
C GLY A 71 -53.91 -20.27 -28.51
N GLU A 72 -54.16 -19.16 -27.80
CA GLU A 72 -53.20 -18.50 -26.94
C GLU A 72 -53.14 -19.18 -25.56
N LEU A 73 -51.95 -19.19 -24.94
CA LEU A 73 -51.74 -19.73 -23.60
C LEU A 73 -52.50 -18.93 -22.54
N LEU A 74 -53.21 -19.61 -21.68
CA LEU A 74 -53.78 -19.01 -20.48
C LEU A 74 -52.72 -18.95 -19.37
N TYR A 75 -52.66 -17.83 -18.66
CA TYR A 75 -51.73 -17.59 -17.59
C TYR A 75 -52.44 -17.35 -16.25
N GLU A 76 -51.84 -17.83 -15.17
CA GLU A 76 -52.24 -17.48 -13.81
C GLU A 76 -51.11 -16.72 -13.13
N VAL A 77 -51.46 -15.90 -12.14
CA VAL A 77 -50.51 -15.14 -11.33
C VAL A 77 -50.19 -15.95 -10.07
N VAL A 78 -48.92 -16.27 -9.90
CA VAL A 78 -48.40 -16.99 -8.72
C VAL A 78 -47.55 -16.06 -7.91
N SER A 79 -47.68 -16.11 -6.59
CA SER A 79 -46.86 -15.35 -5.64
C SER A 79 -45.73 -16.23 -5.07
N PHE A 80 -44.51 -15.70 -4.95
CA PHE A 80 -43.38 -16.38 -4.38
C PHE A 80 -42.72 -15.52 -3.33
N ASP A 81 -42.43 -16.11 -2.14
CA ASP A 81 -41.74 -15.42 -1.04
C ASP A 81 -40.24 -15.61 -1.18
N LEU A 82 -39.51 -14.50 -1.36
CA LEU A 82 -38.05 -14.45 -1.56
C LEU A 82 -37.25 -14.57 -0.26
N ARG A 83 -37.85 -14.38 0.91
CA ARG A 83 -37.14 -14.37 2.21
C ARG A 83 -36.40 -15.66 2.47
N GLY A 84 -35.11 -15.56 2.79
CA GLY A 84 -34.25 -16.71 3.06
C GLY A 84 -33.95 -17.60 1.84
N LYS A 85 -34.40 -17.23 0.62
CA LYS A 85 -34.17 -17.99 -0.60
C LYS A 85 -32.84 -17.68 -1.24
N LYS A 86 -32.13 -18.70 -1.67
CA LYS A 86 -30.96 -18.63 -2.54
C LYS A 86 -31.43 -18.72 -4.01
N TYR A 87 -30.55 -18.37 -4.94
CA TYR A 87 -30.83 -18.49 -6.37
C TYR A 87 -31.33 -19.91 -6.75
N LYS A 88 -30.73 -20.97 -6.23
CA LYS A 88 -31.14 -22.35 -6.50
C LYS A 88 -32.59 -22.67 -6.08
N ASP A 89 -33.08 -21.93 -5.07
CA ASP A 89 -34.40 -22.15 -4.48
C ASP A 89 -35.52 -21.42 -5.26
N LEU A 90 -35.16 -20.58 -6.25
CA LEU A 90 -36.12 -19.88 -7.11
C LEU A 90 -36.80 -20.86 -8.08
N PRO A 91 -38.09 -20.65 -8.39
CA PRO A 91 -38.73 -21.26 -9.54
C PRO A 91 -38.00 -20.93 -10.85
N ASP A 92 -38.11 -21.82 -11.84
CA ASP A 92 -37.36 -21.67 -13.10
C ASP A 92 -37.70 -20.37 -13.86
N ASN A 93 -38.97 -19.94 -13.87
CA ASN A 93 -39.38 -18.67 -14.45
C ASN A 93 -38.69 -17.46 -13.79
N LEU A 94 -38.49 -17.50 -12.44
CA LEU A 94 -37.78 -16.43 -11.73
C LEU A 94 -36.26 -16.49 -11.95
N LYS A 95 -35.68 -17.68 -12.13
CA LYS A 95 -34.28 -17.84 -12.54
C LYS A 95 -34.08 -17.27 -13.94
N GLU A 96 -34.96 -17.61 -14.88
CA GLU A 96 -34.90 -17.10 -16.23
C GLU A 96 -35.01 -15.57 -16.27
N ASN A 97 -35.95 -14.99 -15.51
CA ASN A 97 -36.09 -13.54 -15.40
C ASN A 97 -34.84 -12.88 -14.80
N PHE A 98 -34.19 -13.52 -13.80
CA PHE A 98 -32.95 -13.03 -13.21
C PHE A 98 -31.80 -13.09 -14.23
N ASP A 99 -31.68 -14.21 -14.94
CA ASP A 99 -30.57 -14.42 -15.88
C ASP A 99 -30.68 -13.55 -17.13
N ASN A 100 -31.88 -13.24 -17.55
CA ASN A 100 -32.16 -12.41 -18.73
C ASN A 100 -32.34 -10.92 -18.41
N TYR A 101 -32.16 -10.53 -17.11
CA TYR A 101 -32.29 -9.13 -16.74
C TYR A 101 -31.22 -8.27 -17.42
N PRO A 102 -31.58 -7.26 -18.23
CA PRO A 102 -30.63 -6.44 -18.95
C PRO A 102 -29.92 -5.47 -18.00
N ILE A 103 -28.60 -5.46 -18.02
CA ILE A 103 -27.76 -4.49 -17.28
C ILE A 103 -27.16 -3.54 -18.31
N ASN A 104 -27.41 -2.24 -18.13
CA ASN A 104 -26.79 -1.21 -18.94
C ASN A 104 -25.31 -1.06 -18.60
N VAL A 105 -24.45 -1.09 -19.62
CA VAL A 105 -23.00 -0.91 -19.48
C VAL A 105 -22.55 0.32 -20.25
N VAL A 106 -21.95 1.29 -19.55
CA VAL A 106 -21.27 2.43 -20.16
C VAL A 106 -19.79 2.11 -20.28
N LYS A 107 -19.28 2.09 -21.52
CA LYS A 107 -17.90 1.75 -21.82
C LYS A 107 -17.15 3.00 -22.31
N HIS A 108 -16.09 3.38 -21.60
CA HIS A 108 -15.11 4.37 -22.05
C HIS A 108 -14.00 3.64 -22.81
N LEU A 109 -13.73 4.06 -24.03
CA LEU A 109 -12.78 3.40 -24.94
C LEU A 109 -11.39 4.06 -24.85
N ASP A 110 -10.34 3.28 -25.11
CA ASP A 110 -8.95 3.72 -25.26
C ASP A 110 -8.45 4.59 -24.10
N CYS A 111 -8.79 4.21 -22.86
CA CYS A 111 -8.43 4.96 -21.67
C CYS A 111 -6.95 4.79 -21.28
N THR A 112 -6.27 5.89 -21.00
CA THR A 112 -4.97 5.89 -20.33
C THR A 112 -5.14 5.63 -18.82
N ASP A 113 -4.05 5.28 -18.12
CA ASP A 113 -4.04 5.11 -16.65
C ASP A 113 -4.60 6.36 -15.95
N GLU A 114 -4.22 7.55 -16.40
CA GLU A 114 -4.70 8.82 -15.85
C GLU A 114 -6.22 9.00 -16.04
N GLN A 115 -6.74 8.66 -17.22
CA GLN A 115 -8.17 8.74 -17.51
C GLN A 115 -8.96 7.73 -16.69
N ILE A 116 -8.44 6.53 -16.49
CA ILE A 116 -9.04 5.51 -15.61
C ILE A 116 -9.15 6.06 -14.19
N GLY A 117 -8.04 6.60 -13.64
CA GLY A 117 -8.02 7.22 -12.31
C GLY A 117 -9.00 8.39 -12.20
N TYR A 118 -9.08 9.26 -13.23
CA TYR A 118 -10.06 10.35 -13.31
C TYR A 118 -11.50 9.85 -13.24
N HIS A 119 -11.86 8.82 -14.04
CA HIS A 119 -13.21 8.27 -14.06
C HIS A 119 -13.58 7.61 -12.73
N ILE A 120 -12.66 6.86 -12.10
CA ILE A 120 -12.88 6.28 -10.78
C ILE A 120 -13.21 7.40 -9.76
N ARG A 121 -12.42 8.46 -9.72
CA ARG A 121 -12.68 9.62 -8.83
C ARG A 121 -14.04 10.25 -9.12
N ARG A 122 -14.36 10.49 -10.38
CA ARG A 122 -15.60 11.15 -10.81
C ARG A 122 -16.85 10.39 -10.44
N TYR A 123 -16.88 9.07 -10.67
CA TYR A 123 -18.06 8.26 -10.43
C TYR A 123 -18.24 7.85 -8.97
N ASN A 124 -17.16 7.79 -8.20
CA ASN A 124 -17.23 7.48 -6.77
C ASN A 124 -17.46 8.71 -5.87
N HIS A 125 -17.66 9.90 -6.42
CA HIS A 125 -17.99 11.09 -5.62
C HIS A 125 -19.28 10.96 -4.80
N GLN A 126 -20.18 10.09 -5.18
CA GLN A 126 -21.47 9.89 -4.47
C GLN A 126 -21.37 8.93 -3.28
N THR A 127 -20.37 8.04 -3.28
CA THR A 127 -20.05 7.18 -2.14
C THR A 127 -18.68 7.64 -1.62
N SER A 128 -18.62 8.20 -0.43
CA SER A 128 -17.36 8.69 0.12
C SER A 128 -16.37 7.52 0.24
N MET A 129 -15.42 7.44 -0.69
CA MET A 129 -14.26 6.57 -0.54
C MET A 129 -13.55 6.95 0.75
N ASN A 130 -13.10 5.97 1.53
CA ASN A 130 -12.26 6.28 2.69
C ASN A 130 -10.91 6.87 2.21
N ALA A 131 -10.16 7.51 3.13
CA ALA A 131 -8.93 8.20 2.79
C ALA A 131 -7.90 7.30 2.08
N SER A 132 -7.82 6.02 2.45
CA SER A 132 -6.88 5.05 1.87
C SER A 132 -7.26 4.68 0.44
N GLN A 133 -8.53 4.35 0.20
CA GLN A 133 -9.04 4.04 -1.14
C GLN A 133 -8.91 5.25 -2.07
N ASN A 134 -9.24 6.45 -1.55
CA ASN A 134 -9.10 7.67 -2.33
C ASN A 134 -7.65 7.96 -2.71
N ALA A 135 -6.68 7.70 -1.83
CA ALA A 135 -5.26 7.91 -2.11
C ALA A 135 -4.76 7.10 -3.31
N VAL A 136 -5.14 5.82 -3.39
CA VAL A 136 -4.75 4.94 -4.51
C VAL A 136 -5.25 5.47 -5.86
N THR A 137 -6.39 6.18 -5.90
CA THR A 137 -6.90 6.78 -7.14
C THR A 137 -6.06 7.96 -7.66
N PHE A 138 -5.14 8.49 -6.86
CA PHE A 138 -4.16 9.51 -7.27
C PHE A 138 -2.79 8.93 -7.63
N MET A 139 -2.66 7.60 -7.60
CA MET A 139 -1.43 6.88 -7.94
C MET A 139 -1.42 6.38 -9.38
N ASP A 140 -2.06 7.06 -10.33
CA ASP A 140 -2.33 6.62 -11.71
C ASP A 140 -1.31 5.59 -12.27
N ASN A 141 -0.01 5.92 -12.25
CA ASN A 141 1.04 5.03 -12.75
C ASN A 141 1.53 3.99 -11.74
N THR A 142 1.45 4.27 -10.43
CA THR A 142 2.01 3.44 -9.36
C THR A 142 0.99 2.55 -8.66
N ALA A 143 -0.32 2.83 -8.81
CA ALA A 143 -1.39 2.01 -8.23
C ALA A 143 -1.28 0.52 -8.58
N LYS A 144 -0.87 0.20 -9.80
CA LYS A 144 -0.67 -1.19 -10.25
C LYS A 144 0.40 -1.92 -9.46
N TYR A 145 1.49 -1.24 -9.06
CA TYR A 145 2.56 -1.82 -8.25
C TYR A 145 2.12 -2.03 -6.81
N VAL A 146 1.45 -1.03 -6.20
CA VAL A 146 0.86 -1.16 -4.85
C VAL A 146 -0.10 -2.35 -4.82
N LYS A 147 -0.97 -2.48 -5.82
CA LYS A 147 -1.92 -3.58 -5.92
C LYS A 147 -1.23 -4.92 -6.13
N ALA A 148 -0.24 -4.98 -7.01
CA ALA A 148 0.52 -6.21 -7.26
C ALA A 148 1.20 -6.72 -5.98
N ILE A 149 1.80 -5.84 -5.17
CA ILE A 149 2.39 -6.19 -3.87
C ILE A 149 1.33 -6.66 -2.89
N SER A 150 0.21 -5.91 -2.76
CA SER A 150 -0.90 -6.27 -1.87
C SER A 150 -1.49 -7.65 -2.20
N ASP A 151 -1.60 -8.00 -3.47
CA ASP A 151 -2.17 -9.27 -3.93
C ASP A 151 -1.15 -10.43 -3.87
N LYS A 152 0.14 -10.17 -4.11
CA LYS A 152 1.22 -11.18 -4.19
C LYS A 152 1.67 -11.66 -2.81
N HIS A 153 2.00 -10.71 -1.92
CA HIS A 153 2.66 -11.04 -0.67
C HIS A 153 1.67 -11.44 0.41
N ARG A 154 1.80 -12.68 0.87
CA ARG A 154 1.04 -13.21 2.02
C ARG A 154 1.46 -12.55 3.33
N PHE A 155 2.62 -11.86 3.39
CA PHE A 155 3.11 -11.14 4.57
C PHE A 155 2.02 -10.28 5.21
N PHE A 156 1.31 -9.49 4.40
CA PHE A 156 0.22 -8.66 4.89
C PHE A 156 -0.97 -9.46 5.43
N LYS A 157 -1.16 -10.69 4.98
CA LYS A 157 -2.22 -11.57 5.45
C LYS A 157 -1.83 -12.34 6.70
N ASP A 158 -0.62 -12.90 6.69
CA ASP A 158 -0.19 -13.89 7.66
C ASP A 158 0.57 -13.26 8.83
N TYR A 159 1.29 -12.14 8.61
CA TYR A 159 2.20 -11.53 9.58
C TYR A 159 1.88 -10.06 9.94
N CYS A 160 0.73 -9.54 9.52
CA CYS A 160 0.26 -8.22 9.93
C CYS A 160 -1.07 -8.31 10.70
N ASP A 161 -1.18 -7.50 11.77
CA ASP A 161 -2.43 -7.39 12.54
C ASP A 161 -3.44 -6.44 11.88
N PHE A 162 -4.01 -6.89 10.76
CA PHE A 162 -5.05 -6.16 10.04
C PHE A 162 -6.34 -6.95 10.00
N SER A 163 -7.39 -6.46 10.65
CA SER A 163 -8.71 -7.09 10.56
C SER A 163 -9.24 -7.10 9.12
N GLU A 164 -10.10 -8.09 8.79
CA GLU A 164 -10.72 -8.19 7.46
C GLU A 164 -11.44 -6.90 7.02
N ASN A 165 -12.13 -6.23 7.94
CA ASN A 165 -12.77 -4.95 7.66
C ASN A 165 -11.77 -3.85 7.30
N LYS A 166 -10.61 -3.80 7.96
CA LYS A 166 -9.54 -2.86 7.62
C LYS A 166 -8.93 -3.18 6.26
N ARG A 167 -8.72 -4.47 5.95
CA ARG A 167 -8.23 -4.91 4.63
C ARG A 167 -9.17 -4.47 3.51
N LYS A 168 -10.48 -4.72 3.66
CA LYS A 168 -11.51 -4.27 2.70
C LYS A 168 -11.55 -2.75 2.55
N LYS A 169 -11.09 -2.00 3.55
CA LYS A 169 -10.98 -0.53 3.52
C LYS A 169 -9.64 -0.02 3.00
N GLY A 170 -8.75 -0.89 2.48
CA GLY A 170 -7.50 -0.48 1.85
C GLY A 170 -6.37 -0.20 2.84
N VAL A 171 -6.37 -0.84 4.02
CA VAL A 171 -5.27 -0.66 5.00
C VAL A 171 -3.94 -1.18 4.46
N VAL A 172 -3.94 -2.26 3.66
CA VAL A 172 -2.71 -2.83 3.09
C VAL A 172 -2.07 -1.84 2.12
N GLU A 173 -2.85 -1.31 1.19
CA GLU A 173 -2.41 -0.32 0.20
C GLU A 173 -1.91 0.96 0.88
N LYS A 174 -2.56 1.38 1.96
CA LYS A 174 -2.11 2.51 2.78
C LYS A 174 -0.74 2.23 3.40
N VAL A 175 -0.56 1.07 4.04
CA VAL A 175 0.71 0.71 4.71
C VAL A 175 1.83 0.55 3.69
N ILE A 176 1.58 -0.05 2.52
CA ILE A 176 2.54 -0.10 1.42
C ILE A 176 2.97 1.31 1.01
N SER A 177 2.01 2.20 0.80
CA SER A 177 2.29 3.58 0.39
C SER A 177 3.09 4.35 1.45
N GLU A 178 2.75 4.18 2.73
CA GLU A 178 3.51 4.76 3.84
C GLU A 178 4.93 4.18 3.91
N ALA A 179 5.09 2.87 3.72
CA ALA A 179 6.40 2.22 3.71
C ALA A 179 7.26 2.72 2.54
N MET A 180 6.70 2.81 1.33
CA MET A 180 7.39 3.36 0.17
C MET A 180 7.85 4.80 0.40
N MET A 181 6.98 5.64 1.00
CA MET A 181 7.33 7.01 1.33
C MET A 181 8.41 7.08 2.42
N GLY A 182 8.33 6.21 3.44
CA GLY A 182 9.29 6.17 4.54
C GLY A 182 10.65 5.62 4.15
N ILE A 183 10.71 4.63 3.26
CA ILE A 183 11.98 4.02 2.84
C ILE A 183 12.70 4.87 1.79
N PHE A 184 11.98 5.36 0.79
CA PHE A 184 12.59 5.97 -0.39
C PHE A 184 12.48 7.49 -0.47
N CYS A 185 11.64 8.13 0.37
CA CYS A 185 11.35 9.56 0.27
C CYS A 185 11.08 10.20 1.65
N PHE A 186 11.74 9.75 2.71
CA PHE A 186 11.44 10.18 4.08
C PHE A 186 11.69 11.68 4.30
N ASP A 187 12.68 12.25 3.65
CA ASP A 187 12.98 13.69 3.66
C ASP A 187 11.78 14.55 3.24
N LYS A 188 10.96 14.04 2.33
CA LYS A 188 9.73 14.68 1.84
C LYS A 188 8.45 14.11 2.47
N TRP A 189 8.55 13.51 3.64
CA TRP A 189 7.43 12.84 4.33
C TRP A 189 6.12 13.64 4.30
N LYS A 190 5.04 12.95 3.99
CA LYS A 190 3.67 13.47 3.99
C LYS A 190 2.81 12.68 4.95
N LYS A 191 2.06 13.37 5.83
CA LYS A 191 1.17 12.72 6.81
C LYS A 191 -0.15 12.26 6.18
N ALA A 192 -0.67 13.00 5.22
CA ALA A 192 -1.95 12.70 4.59
C ALA A 192 -1.79 11.66 3.48
N THR A 193 -2.51 10.54 3.56
CA THR A 193 -2.44 9.41 2.62
C THR A 193 -2.60 9.85 1.15
N LYS A 194 -3.52 10.80 0.88
CA LYS A 194 -3.66 11.40 -0.47
C LYS A 194 -2.38 12.09 -0.94
N ALA A 195 -1.72 12.85 -0.07
CA ALA A 195 -0.50 13.56 -0.42
C ALA A 195 0.67 12.58 -0.65
N ILE A 196 0.73 11.48 0.10
CA ILE A 196 1.64 10.36 -0.15
C ILE A 196 1.40 9.81 -1.55
N GLY A 197 0.14 9.47 -1.88
CA GLY A 197 -0.20 8.91 -3.19
C GLY A 197 0.21 9.79 -4.37
N ILE A 198 -0.07 11.09 -4.29
CA ILE A 198 0.34 12.06 -5.32
C ILE A 198 1.86 12.11 -5.43
N TYR A 199 2.58 12.17 -4.30
CA TYR A 199 4.04 12.25 -4.31
C TYR A 199 4.69 11.00 -4.89
N LEU A 200 4.28 9.81 -4.45
CA LEU A 200 4.79 8.54 -4.97
C LEU A 200 4.56 8.40 -6.48
N ASN A 201 3.38 8.81 -6.96
CA ASN A 201 3.07 8.76 -8.39
C ASN A 201 4.01 9.58 -9.28
N GLN A 202 4.61 10.63 -8.71
CA GLN A 202 5.50 11.55 -9.42
C GLN A 202 6.99 11.21 -9.28
N ASN A 203 7.37 10.56 -8.17
CA ASN A 203 8.77 10.48 -7.76
C ASN A 203 9.29 9.04 -7.55
N VAL A 204 8.42 8.03 -7.58
CA VAL A 204 8.80 6.64 -7.31
C VAL A 204 8.44 5.77 -8.51
N GLY A 205 9.36 4.91 -8.92
CA GLY A 205 9.20 4.03 -10.08
C GLY A 205 9.11 2.56 -9.72
N LYS A 206 9.19 1.71 -10.74
CA LYS A 206 9.09 0.26 -10.58
C LYS A 206 10.22 -0.33 -9.73
N ALA A 207 11.43 0.21 -9.84
CA ALA A 207 12.60 -0.31 -9.16
C ALA A 207 12.46 -0.30 -7.63
N GLU A 208 11.93 0.79 -7.08
CA GLU A 208 11.69 0.93 -5.64
C GLU A 208 10.59 -0.04 -5.17
N PHE A 209 9.54 -0.24 -5.97
CA PHE A 209 8.50 -1.24 -5.65
C PHE A 209 9.04 -2.67 -5.73
N ASP A 210 9.91 -2.99 -6.69
CA ASP A 210 10.56 -4.30 -6.78
C ASP A 210 11.47 -4.53 -5.56
N LYS A 211 12.24 -3.50 -5.13
CA LYS A 211 13.08 -3.57 -3.92
C LYS A 211 12.24 -3.79 -2.66
N PHE A 212 11.12 -3.10 -2.52
CA PHE A 212 10.21 -3.33 -1.39
C PHE A 212 9.58 -4.73 -1.42
N SER A 213 9.25 -5.25 -2.60
CA SER A 213 8.78 -6.63 -2.78
C SER A 213 9.83 -7.65 -2.33
N GLU A 214 11.11 -7.42 -2.64
CA GLU A 214 12.22 -8.24 -2.15
C GLU A 214 12.34 -8.19 -0.63
N TYR A 215 12.16 -7.02 -0.01
CA TYR A 215 12.15 -6.91 1.45
C TYR A 215 11.03 -7.74 2.09
N LEU A 216 9.86 -7.78 1.47
CA LEU A 216 8.75 -8.60 1.96
C LEU A 216 9.04 -10.09 1.83
N ASP A 217 9.66 -10.53 0.70
CA ASP A 217 10.09 -11.94 0.52
C ASP A 217 11.09 -12.32 1.63
N ARG A 218 12.12 -11.49 1.90
CA ARG A 218 13.12 -11.72 2.97
C ARG A 218 12.51 -11.72 4.36
N LEU A 219 11.56 -10.83 4.63
CA LEU A 219 10.84 -10.80 5.90
C LEU A 219 9.92 -12.02 6.08
N GLU A 220 9.31 -12.54 5.01
CA GLU A 220 8.52 -13.78 5.06
C GLU A 220 9.37 -14.99 5.47
N ASP A 221 10.63 -15.07 5.02
CA ASP A 221 11.55 -16.18 5.32
C ASP A 221 11.94 -16.25 6.80
N ILE A 222 11.93 -15.12 7.52
CA ILE A 222 12.30 -15.03 8.94
C ILE A 222 11.12 -14.80 9.87
N ALA A 223 9.91 -14.71 9.32
CA ALA A 223 8.71 -14.35 10.07
C ALA A 223 8.19 -15.49 10.96
N THR A 224 7.78 -15.14 12.17
CA THR A 224 7.04 -15.99 13.10
C THR A 224 5.63 -15.44 13.32
N ASP A 225 4.72 -16.24 13.90
CA ASP A 225 3.36 -15.76 14.21
C ASP A 225 3.34 -14.60 15.22
N GLU A 226 4.36 -14.47 16.05
CA GLU A 226 4.44 -13.45 17.09
C GLU A 226 4.71 -12.05 16.57
N ILE A 227 5.38 -11.92 15.40
CA ILE A 227 5.71 -10.61 14.83
C ILE A 227 4.49 -9.80 14.40
N LYS A 228 3.30 -10.40 14.32
CA LYS A 228 2.03 -9.67 14.04
C LYS A 228 1.82 -8.48 14.96
N THR A 229 2.29 -8.57 16.20
CA THR A 229 2.19 -7.49 17.18
C THR A 229 3.00 -6.27 16.80
N LEU A 230 4.04 -6.44 16.00
CA LEU A 230 4.92 -5.39 15.50
C LEU A 230 4.32 -4.72 14.25
N PHE A 231 3.78 -5.53 13.33
CA PHE A 231 3.26 -5.07 12.05
C PHE A 231 1.78 -4.68 12.12
N THR A 232 1.47 -3.75 13.02
CA THR A 232 0.16 -3.11 13.13
C THR A 232 0.03 -1.93 12.16
N GLU A 233 -1.19 -1.44 11.91
CA GLU A 233 -1.41 -0.22 11.10
C GLU A 233 -0.62 1.01 11.63
N LYS A 234 -0.36 1.04 12.93
CA LYS A 234 0.38 2.10 13.60
C LYS A 234 1.88 2.01 13.34
N ASN A 235 2.46 0.83 13.44
CA ASN A 235 3.90 0.62 13.55
C ASN A 235 4.55 -0.07 12.35
N ALA A 236 3.79 -0.71 11.44
CA ALA A 236 4.35 -1.46 10.31
C ALA A 236 5.34 -0.62 9.48
N LEU A 237 5.02 0.66 9.23
CA LEU A 237 5.93 1.60 8.56
C LEU A 237 7.33 1.60 9.19
N ILE A 238 7.40 1.73 10.53
CA ILE A 238 8.67 1.86 11.25
C ILE A 238 9.50 0.58 11.10
N TRP A 239 8.86 -0.58 11.17
CA TRP A 239 9.54 -1.87 11.02
C TRP A 239 10.05 -2.10 9.60
N PHE A 240 9.32 -1.66 8.57
CA PHE A 240 9.82 -1.71 7.20
C PHE A 240 11.01 -0.76 6.99
N MET A 241 10.97 0.45 7.55
CA MET A 241 12.10 1.38 7.50
C MET A 241 13.32 0.85 8.27
N LEU A 242 13.10 0.20 9.42
CA LEU A 242 14.16 -0.42 10.18
C LEU A 242 14.80 -1.59 9.41
N PHE A 243 13.98 -2.39 8.72
CA PHE A 243 14.50 -3.47 7.89
C PHE A 243 15.35 -2.96 6.73
N ASP A 244 14.96 -1.86 6.08
CA ASP A 244 15.79 -1.20 5.07
C ASP A 244 17.16 -0.80 5.64
N LYS A 245 17.20 -0.18 6.83
CA LYS A 245 18.47 0.12 7.50
C LYS A 245 19.27 -1.15 7.84
N PHE A 246 18.61 -2.20 8.32
CA PHE A 246 19.25 -3.48 8.64
C PHE A 246 19.90 -4.11 7.40
N THR A 247 19.26 -4.04 6.22
CA THR A 247 19.82 -4.64 5.00
C THR A 247 21.18 -4.05 4.60
N LYS A 248 21.49 -2.83 5.04
CA LYS A 248 22.76 -2.13 4.77
C LYS A 248 23.90 -2.60 5.70
N LEU A 249 23.59 -3.32 6.77
CA LEU A 249 24.59 -3.86 7.72
C LEU A 249 25.32 -5.11 7.21
N ASN A 250 24.85 -5.71 6.09
CA ASN A 250 25.37 -6.97 5.57
C ASN A 250 25.40 -8.13 6.61
N VAL A 251 24.43 -8.13 7.52
CA VAL A 251 24.22 -9.16 8.53
C VAL A 251 23.14 -10.13 8.03
N PRO A 252 23.24 -11.44 8.27
CA PRO A 252 22.23 -12.41 7.84
C PRO A 252 20.83 -12.11 8.42
N ASP A 253 19.78 -12.27 7.61
CA ASP A 253 18.41 -11.89 7.93
C ASP A 253 17.84 -12.54 9.21
N PHE A 254 18.27 -13.76 9.54
CA PHE A 254 17.84 -14.42 10.77
C PHE A 254 18.16 -13.61 12.04
N ASN A 255 19.20 -12.74 12.01
CA ASN A 255 19.52 -11.85 13.13
C ASN A 255 18.42 -10.78 13.32
N PHE A 256 17.81 -10.30 12.24
CA PHE A 256 16.66 -9.40 12.35
C PHE A 256 15.43 -10.12 12.91
N GLY A 257 15.21 -11.38 12.51
CA GLY A 257 14.18 -12.23 13.10
C GLY A 257 14.35 -12.40 14.61
N ASN A 258 15.57 -12.73 15.04
CA ASN A 258 15.91 -12.86 16.46
C ASN A 258 15.76 -11.54 17.22
N PHE A 259 16.12 -10.41 16.60
CA PHE A 259 15.90 -9.08 17.17
C PHE A 259 14.42 -8.77 17.36
N MET A 260 13.57 -9.06 16.35
CA MET A 260 12.12 -8.87 16.47
C MET A 260 11.54 -9.69 17.62
N ASP A 261 11.97 -10.92 17.78
CA ASP A 261 11.56 -11.80 18.88
C ASP A 261 12.03 -11.23 20.25
N ALA A 262 13.30 -10.85 20.37
CA ALA A 262 13.83 -10.20 21.58
C ALA A 262 13.10 -8.89 21.90
N PHE A 263 12.73 -8.12 20.87
CA PHE A 263 11.99 -6.88 21.03
C PHE A 263 10.59 -7.13 21.62
N ILE A 264 9.86 -8.11 21.10
CA ILE A 264 8.52 -8.47 21.61
C ILE A 264 8.58 -8.85 23.09
N HIS A 265 9.60 -9.57 23.50
CA HIS A 265 9.68 -10.11 24.87
C HIS A 265 10.29 -9.12 25.88
N ASN A 266 11.30 -8.35 25.49
CA ASN A 266 12.11 -7.61 26.45
C ASN A 266 12.48 -6.18 26.06
N LEU A 267 12.77 -5.90 24.76
CA LEU A 267 13.41 -4.65 24.39
C LEU A 267 12.44 -3.47 24.22
N HIS A 268 11.13 -3.73 24.02
CA HIS A 268 10.14 -2.67 23.79
C HIS A 268 10.06 -1.63 24.93
N SER A 269 10.34 -2.05 26.16
CA SER A 269 10.35 -1.18 27.36
C SER A 269 11.76 -0.70 27.76
N GLN A 270 12.81 -1.15 27.04
CA GLN A 270 14.17 -0.73 27.31
C GLN A 270 14.33 0.77 27.02
N MET A 271 14.97 1.47 27.97
CA MET A 271 15.23 2.90 27.84
C MET A 271 16.45 3.14 26.94
N VAL A 272 16.28 4.05 25.99
CA VAL A 272 17.36 4.63 25.17
C VAL A 272 17.30 6.14 25.40
N GLY A 273 18.26 6.67 26.14
CA GLY A 273 18.17 8.03 26.66
C GLY A 273 16.98 8.20 27.63
N GLU A 274 16.07 9.11 27.32
CA GLU A 274 14.90 9.41 28.16
C GLU A 274 13.63 8.65 27.73
N ASP A 275 13.66 7.96 26.58
CA ASP A 275 12.51 7.30 25.98
C ASP A 275 12.65 5.78 25.89
N SER A 276 11.52 5.09 25.87
CA SER A 276 11.38 3.70 25.40
C SER A 276 10.43 3.66 24.20
N PHE A 277 10.39 2.53 23.50
CA PHE A 277 9.44 2.39 22.41
C PHE A 277 7.99 2.51 22.90
N ASP A 278 7.71 1.98 24.10
CA ASP A 278 6.38 2.07 24.69
C ASP A 278 5.99 3.52 24.98
N THR A 279 6.88 4.34 25.55
CA THR A 279 6.59 5.76 25.82
C THR A 279 6.35 6.53 24.52
N LEU A 280 7.16 6.34 23.50
CA LEU A 280 6.96 6.95 22.19
C LEU A 280 5.66 6.45 21.52
N ASN A 281 5.28 5.20 21.80
CA ASN A 281 4.08 4.60 21.23
C ASN A 281 2.77 5.08 21.87
N GLU A 282 2.79 5.72 23.04
CA GLU A 282 1.63 6.36 23.66
C GLU A 282 1.21 7.65 22.94
N ASN A 283 2.07 8.25 22.14
CA ASN A 283 1.76 9.46 21.40
C ASN A 283 0.54 9.30 20.49
N ARG A 284 -0.38 10.28 20.56
CA ARG A 284 -1.59 10.31 19.73
C ARG A 284 -1.28 10.52 18.25
N SER A 285 -0.24 11.31 17.96
CA SER A 285 0.15 11.68 16.59
C SER A 285 1.24 10.77 16.04
N THR A 286 0.89 9.56 15.70
CA THR A 286 1.83 8.47 15.35
C THR A 286 2.45 8.58 13.96
N LYS A 287 1.99 9.51 13.14
CA LYS A 287 2.45 9.72 11.75
C LYS A 287 3.08 11.10 11.53
N ASP A 288 3.38 11.84 12.61
CA ASP A 288 4.21 13.04 12.50
C ASP A 288 5.67 12.63 12.26
N ARG A 289 6.37 13.35 11.38
CA ARG A 289 7.75 13.02 10.97
C ARG A 289 8.65 12.80 12.18
N TRP A 290 8.67 13.71 13.13
CA TRP A 290 9.52 13.62 14.31
C TRP A 290 9.26 12.38 15.19
N ILE A 291 8.00 11.92 15.29
CA ILE A 291 7.67 10.67 16.01
C ILE A 291 8.16 9.43 15.25
N ILE A 292 8.02 9.43 13.92
CA ILE A 292 8.53 8.34 13.09
C ILE A 292 10.05 8.25 13.27
N GLU A 293 10.72 9.38 13.18
CA GLU A 293 12.17 9.53 13.31
C GLU A 293 12.65 9.10 14.70
N ALA A 294 12.02 9.60 15.77
CA ALA A 294 12.34 9.21 17.13
C ALA A 294 12.22 7.70 17.37
N LYS A 295 11.11 7.09 16.90
CA LYS A 295 10.92 5.64 16.98
C LYS A 295 11.93 4.85 16.17
N LEU A 296 12.21 5.31 14.96
CA LEU A 296 13.17 4.64 14.07
C LEU A 296 14.59 4.68 14.68
N ASN A 297 15.01 5.83 15.18
CA ASN A 297 16.31 6.00 15.81
C ASN A 297 16.42 5.13 17.07
N LEU A 298 15.40 5.14 17.93
CA LEU A 298 15.37 4.29 19.11
C LEU A 298 15.48 2.80 18.74
N LEU A 299 14.68 2.34 17.78
CA LEU A 299 14.74 0.95 17.32
C LEU A 299 16.07 0.59 16.67
N TYR A 300 16.66 1.54 15.94
CA TYR A 300 17.95 1.33 15.31
C TYR A 300 19.07 1.22 16.36
N THR A 301 19.07 2.07 17.40
CA THR A 301 19.99 1.96 18.54
C THR A 301 19.85 0.59 19.22
N LEU A 302 18.61 0.17 19.55
CA LEU A 302 18.38 -1.14 20.15
C LEU A 302 18.85 -2.30 19.25
N LEU A 303 18.68 -2.18 17.94
CA LEU A 303 19.15 -3.17 16.97
C LEU A 303 20.68 -3.25 16.95
N CYS A 304 21.37 -2.09 16.92
CA CYS A 304 22.82 -2.03 16.95
C CYS A 304 23.39 -2.62 18.24
N ASP A 305 22.80 -2.26 19.38
CA ASP A 305 23.18 -2.83 20.69
C ASP A 305 22.96 -4.34 20.75
N TYR A 306 21.82 -4.81 20.20
CA TYR A 306 21.50 -6.24 20.14
C TYR A 306 22.50 -7.04 19.28
N LEU A 307 22.97 -6.44 18.19
CA LEU A 307 23.95 -7.05 17.28
C LEU A 307 25.39 -6.85 17.73
N ASP A 308 25.64 -6.16 18.85
CA ASP A 308 26.98 -5.82 19.38
C ASP A 308 27.84 -5.10 18.31
N LEU A 309 27.22 -4.17 17.56
CA LEU A 309 27.89 -3.42 16.52
C LEU A 309 28.76 -2.30 17.11
N THR A 310 29.98 -2.17 16.63
CA THR A 310 30.86 -1.06 16.95
C THR A 310 30.36 0.26 16.36
N GLU A 311 30.80 1.41 16.91
CA GLU A 311 30.45 2.73 16.37
C GLU A 311 30.83 2.87 14.88
N ASP A 312 31.96 2.30 14.46
CA ASP A 312 32.41 2.27 13.06
C ASP A 312 31.49 1.45 12.14
N GLU A 313 30.89 0.37 12.66
CA GLU A 313 29.91 -0.44 11.91
C GLU A 313 28.54 0.21 11.87
N GLN A 314 28.16 0.93 12.93
CA GLN A 314 26.94 1.74 12.98
C GLN A 314 27.02 2.92 11.99
N ALA A 315 28.16 3.57 11.89
CA ALA A 315 28.42 4.67 10.96
C ALA A 315 28.29 4.29 9.48
N LYS A 316 28.45 3.00 9.12
CA LYS A 316 28.29 2.51 7.75
C LYS A 316 26.84 2.49 7.25
N VAL A 317 25.87 2.69 8.14
CA VAL A 317 24.43 2.76 7.79
C VAL A 317 23.97 4.21 7.57
N ILE A 318 24.90 5.04 7.16
CA ILE A 318 24.52 6.32 6.59
C ILE A 318 23.69 6.03 5.35
N ASP A 319 22.60 6.75 5.24
CA ASP A 319 21.78 6.72 4.04
C ASP A 319 22.68 6.84 2.80
N GLU A 320 22.69 5.80 1.97
CA GLU A 320 23.52 5.78 0.75
C GLU A 320 23.27 7.01 -0.11
N ASP A 321 22.04 7.54 -0.10
CA ASP A 321 21.68 8.73 -0.87
C ASP A 321 22.31 9.99 -0.27
N THR A 322 22.35 10.12 1.06
CA THR A 322 23.02 11.24 1.74
C THR A 322 24.53 11.16 1.55
N GLN A 323 25.11 9.97 1.69
CA GLN A 323 26.53 9.75 1.46
C GLN A 323 26.91 10.06 0.01
N LYS A 324 26.13 9.60 -0.96
CA LYS A 324 26.32 9.88 -2.38
C LYS A 324 26.24 11.38 -2.67
N TYR A 325 25.23 12.08 -2.11
CA TYR A 325 25.05 13.51 -2.27
C TYR A 325 26.25 14.30 -1.72
N ILE A 326 26.70 13.98 -0.51
CA ILE A 326 27.86 14.62 0.12
C ILE A 326 29.13 14.35 -0.71
N TYR A 327 29.31 13.09 -1.17
CA TYR A 327 30.44 12.72 -2.00
C TYR A 327 30.44 13.50 -3.33
N GLU A 328 29.34 13.53 -4.04
CA GLU A 328 29.20 14.26 -5.30
C GLU A 328 29.44 15.77 -5.11
N PHE A 329 28.93 16.34 -4.01
CA PHE A 329 29.14 17.75 -3.69
C PHE A 329 30.61 18.04 -3.37
N CYS A 330 31.23 17.26 -2.50
CA CYS A 330 32.64 17.40 -2.14
C CYS A 330 33.54 17.15 -3.35
N GLU A 331 33.23 16.16 -4.19
CA GLU A 331 34.01 15.85 -5.38
C GLU A 331 33.98 17.01 -6.39
N SER A 332 32.81 17.63 -6.64
CA SER A 332 32.70 18.76 -7.55
C SER A 332 33.54 19.94 -7.09
N ASP A 333 33.62 20.21 -5.80
CA ASP A 333 34.41 21.31 -5.24
C ASP A 333 35.91 20.98 -5.12
N LEU A 334 36.25 19.68 -5.01
CA LEU A 334 37.62 19.19 -4.95
C LEU A 334 38.22 18.90 -6.32
N MET A 335 37.44 18.90 -7.40
CA MET A 335 37.94 18.68 -8.78
C MET A 335 38.99 19.69 -9.25
N GLU A 336 39.01 20.87 -8.65
CA GLU A 336 40.02 21.90 -8.97
C GLU A 336 41.36 21.63 -8.28
N LEU A 337 41.43 20.65 -7.36
CA LEU A 337 42.64 20.27 -6.62
C LEU A 337 43.25 19.02 -7.26
N THR A 338 44.20 19.19 -8.16
CA THR A 338 44.84 18.11 -8.93
C THR A 338 45.67 17.15 -8.10
N ASP A 339 45.96 17.48 -6.83
CA ASP A 339 46.91 16.77 -5.99
C ASP A 339 46.23 15.86 -4.94
N LEU A 340 44.87 15.79 -4.89
CA LEU A 340 44.14 14.93 -3.98
C LEU A 340 44.02 13.51 -4.52
N THR A 341 44.39 12.54 -3.68
CA THR A 341 44.16 11.12 -3.97
C THR A 341 42.70 10.74 -3.71
N GLU A 342 42.28 9.60 -4.24
CA GLU A 342 40.94 9.04 -3.92
C GLU A 342 40.74 8.76 -2.42
N GLU A 343 41.83 8.44 -1.72
CA GLU A 343 41.82 8.24 -0.26
C GLU A 343 41.57 9.58 0.47
N ASP A 344 42.20 10.68 0.03
CA ASP A 344 41.97 12.01 0.58
C ASP A 344 40.52 12.47 0.38
N LYS A 345 39.90 12.16 -0.77
CA LYS A 345 38.48 12.47 -1.04
C LYS A 345 37.55 11.69 -0.13
N GLN A 346 37.83 10.40 0.08
CA GLN A 346 37.08 9.58 1.01
C GLN A 346 37.18 10.08 2.45
N ASP A 347 38.38 10.52 2.87
CA ASP A 347 38.60 11.11 4.20
C ASP A 347 37.78 12.40 4.39
N VAL A 348 37.66 13.25 3.36
CA VAL A 348 36.81 14.45 3.39
C VAL A 348 35.35 14.10 3.58
N VAL A 349 34.85 13.08 2.84
CA VAL A 349 33.47 12.62 2.98
C VAL A 349 33.23 12.05 4.37
N LEU A 350 34.11 11.17 4.85
CA LEU A 350 34.00 10.58 6.20
C LEU A 350 34.00 11.65 7.28
N LYS A 351 34.91 12.64 7.17
CA LYS A 351 34.98 13.76 8.12
C LYS A 351 33.74 14.64 8.09
N SER A 352 33.16 14.87 6.91
CA SER A 352 31.89 15.58 6.77
C SER A 352 30.75 14.84 7.50
N LEU A 353 30.78 13.53 7.49
CA LEU A 353 29.81 12.68 8.14
C LEU A 353 29.99 12.58 9.66
N GLU A 354 31.22 12.64 10.18
CA GLU A 354 31.53 12.64 11.63
C GLU A 354 31.11 13.94 12.36
N VAL A 355 31.10 15.08 11.68
CA VAL A 355 30.89 16.40 12.30
C VAL A 355 29.41 16.69 12.59
N THR A 356 28.50 15.81 12.16
CA THR A 356 27.11 16.24 12.06
C THR A 356 26.11 15.14 12.23
N GLU A 357 24.94 15.50 12.74
CA GLU A 357 23.73 14.67 12.65
C GLU A 357 23.30 14.54 11.20
N TYR A 358 23.27 13.33 10.67
CA TYR A 358 22.99 13.00 9.28
C TYR A 358 21.64 13.52 8.81
N ASN A 359 21.67 14.67 8.17
CA ASN A 359 20.51 15.27 7.55
C ASN A 359 20.91 15.76 6.14
N SER A 360 20.26 15.25 5.12
CA SER A 360 20.52 15.67 3.73
C SER A 360 20.37 17.17 3.51
N ASP A 361 19.53 17.83 4.32
CA ASP A 361 19.30 19.28 4.22
C ASP A 361 20.52 20.08 4.72
N ASP A 362 21.40 19.47 5.53
CA ASP A 362 22.60 20.09 6.08
C ASP A 362 23.89 19.65 5.37
N ALA A 363 23.78 18.86 4.30
CA ALA A 363 24.95 18.33 3.57
C ALA A 363 25.91 19.44 3.08
N LEU A 364 25.39 20.64 2.78
CA LEU A 364 26.19 21.80 2.41
C LEU A 364 27.09 22.28 3.56
N LEU A 365 26.56 22.33 4.78
CA LEU A 365 27.32 22.70 5.98
C LEU A 365 28.43 21.69 6.29
N TYR A 366 28.18 20.42 6.00
CA TYR A 366 29.14 19.35 6.18
C TYR A 366 30.33 19.47 5.25
N SER A 367 30.05 19.77 3.97
CA SER A 367 31.12 19.95 2.99
C SER A 367 32.00 21.17 3.32
N GLU A 368 31.43 22.25 3.86
CA GLU A 368 32.20 23.41 4.32
C GLU A 368 33.11 23.06 5.51
N SER A 369 32.59 22.36 6.52
CA SER A 369 33.37 21.89 7.66
C SER A 369 34.49 20.92 7.26
N ALA A 370 34.23 20.05 6.28
CA ALA A 370 35.24 19.15 5.76
C ALA A 370 36.33 19.90 4.95
N LYS A 371 35.95 20.96 4.23
CA LYS A 371 36.92 21.85 3.54
C LYS A 371 37.82 22.56 4.54
N ASP A 372 37.25 23.12 5.63
CA ASP A 372 38.01 23.76 6.69
C ASP A 372 39.01 22.80 7.34
N TRP A 373 38.59 21.58 7.66
CA TRP A 373 39.45 20.53 8.17
C TRP A 373 40.57 20.16 7.18
N LEU A 374 40.24 20.02 5.89
CA LEU A 374 41.23 19.71 4.86
C LEU A 374 42.25 20.81 4.71
N LEU A 375 41.87 22.07 4.82
CA LEU A 375 42.75 23.23 4.79
C LEU A 375 43.72 23.21 6.00
N GLU A 376 43.22 22.90 7.21
CA GLU A 376 44.03 22.79 8.41
C GLU A 376 45.08 21.66 8.32
N VAL A 377 44.65 20.49 7.79
CA VAL A 377 45.48 19.28 7.74
C VAL A 377 46.50 19.31 6.59
N LYS A 378 46.13 19.90 5.45
CA LYS A 378 46.94 19.82 4.22
C LYS A 378 47.49 21.16 3.70
N ASP A 379 47.26 22.26 4.44
CA ASP A 379 47.76 23.61 4.06
C ASP A 379 47.31 24.08 2.65
N TYR A 380 46.10 23.71 2.29
CA TYR A 380 45.53 24.11 0.98
C TYR A 380 44.98 25.53 1.01
N ASP A 381 45.80 26.51 0.61
CA ASP A 381 45.48 27.94 0.55
C ASP A 381 44.40 28.30 -0.54
N LYS A 382 43.79 27.35 -1.22
CA LYS A 382 43.06 27.62 -2.47
C LYS A 382 41.72 26.94 -2.66
N LEU A 383 41.09 26.47 -1.66
CA LEU A 383 39.69 26.01 -1.79
C LEU A 383 38.80 27.25 -2.03
N PRO A 384 37.97 27.27 -3.08
CA PRO A 384 37.01 28.34 -3.24
C PRO A 384 35.98 28.26 -2.11
N LEU A 385 36.12 29.16 -1.16
CA LEU A 385 35.09 29.43 -0.16
C LEU A 385 33.91 30.04 -0.91
N LYS A 386 32.82 29.36 -1.02
CA LYS A 386 31.55 29.93 -1.46
C LYS A 386 30.84 30.59 -0.33
#